data_6f1b2d098ed12c85383f4ae9500a1791
#
_entry.id   6f1b2d098ed12c85383f4ae9500a1791
#
_cell.length_a   1.000
_cell.length_b   1.000
_cell.length_c   1.000
_cell.angle_alpha   90.00
_cell.angle_beta   90.00
_cell.angle_gamma   90.00
#
_symmetry.space_group_name_H-M   'P 1'
#
loop_
_entity.id
_entity.type
_entity.pdbx_description
1 polymer ?
#
loop_
_entity_poly.entity_id
_entity_poly.type
_entity_poly.pdbx_seq_one_letter_code
_entity_poly.pdbx_strand_id
1 'polypeptide(L)'
;MKITINDQAKKLLNEKNKKHVLVSLFQQFCWGGRVNRAVVVSMADKFDAQLYSKYVVDGIDVYIDNRLTTDNEVEICTEKFFFMRQLSQKGIDI
;
A
#
# COMPACT_ATOMS: atom_id res chain seq x y z
N MET A 1 -6.02 -3.05 13.98
CA MET A 1 -6.00 -2.23 12.75
C MET A 1 -7.18 -2.61 11.88
N LYS A 2 -7.91 -1.64 11.42
CA LYS A 2 -9.02 -1.87 10.50
C LYS A 2 -8.60 -1.45 9.10
N ILE A 3 -8.70 -2.36 8.14
CA ILE A 3 -8.29 -2.12 6.76
C ILE A 3 -9.52 -2.24 5.88
N THR A 4 -9.73 -1.25 5.02
CA THR A 4 -10.78 -1.27 4.03
C THR A 4 -10.17 -1.04 2.64
N ILE A 5 -10.81 -1.62 1.62
CA ILE A 5 -10.41 -1.43 0.24
C ILE A 5 -11.63 -0.87 -0.49
N ASN A 6 -11.48 0.31 -1.08
CA ASN A 6 -12.63 0.92 -1.77
C ASN A 6 -12.91 0.22 -3.09
N ASP A 7 -14.07 0.51 -3.67
CA ASP A 7 -14.54 -0.18 -4.86
C ASP A 7 -13.65 0.09 -6.07
N GLN A 8 -13.10 1.28 -6.18
CA GLN A 8 -12.19 1.63 -7.28
C GLN A 8 -10.88 0.86 -7.19
N ALA A 9 -10.34 0.68 -5.99
CA ALA A 9 -9.14 -0.13 -5.79
C ALA A 9 -9.41 -1.60 -6.12
N LYS A 10 -10.55 -2.14 -5.70
CA LYS A 10 -10.95 -3.51 -6.04
C LYS A 10 -11.07 -3.69 -7.55
N LYS A 11 -11.65 -2.71 -8.23
CA LYS A 11 -11.81 -2.74 -9.68
C LYS A 11 -10.45 -2.73 -10.38
N LEU A 12 -9.53 -1.89 -9.91
CA LEU A 12 -8.18 -1.83 -10.48
C LEU A 12 -7.43 -3.15 -10.29
N LEU A 13 -7.53 -3.75 -9.11
CA LEU A 13 -6.93 -5.06 -8.85
C LEU A 13 -7.49 -6.13 -9.75
N ASN A 14 -8.81 -6.12 -9.97
CA ASN A 14 -9.45 -7.07 -10.84
C ASN A 14 -9.04 -6.89 -12.31
N GLU A 15 -8.91 -5.65 -12.77
CA GLU A 15 -8.43 -5.34 -14.12
C GLU A 15 -7.01 -5.84 -14.36
N LYS A 16 -6.17 -5.79 -13.33
CA LYS A 16 -4.78 -6.26 -13.38
C LYS A 16 -4.65 -7.73 -13.05
N ASN A 17 -5.76 -8.40 -12.75
CA ASN A 17 -5.79 -9.81 -12.36
C ASN A 17 -4.89 -10.10 -11.13
N LYS A 18 -4.96 -9.22 -10.16
CA LYS A 18 -4.19 -9.31 -8.91
C LYS A 18 -5.13 -9.44 -7.71
N LYS A 19 -4.70 -10.20 -6.70
CA LYS A 19 -5.46 -10.40 -5.47
C LYS A 19 -4.65 -10.04 -4.23
N HIS A 20 -3.61 -9.24 -4.39
CA HIS A 20 -2.78 -8.80 -3.28
C HIS A 20 -2.34 -7.35 -3.47
N VAL A 21 -2.05 -6.71 -2.34
CA VAL A 21 -1.59 -5.33 -2.28
C VAL A 21 -0.43 -5.26 -1.30
N LEU A 22 0.62 -4.55 -1.66
CA LEU A 22 1.76 -4.28 -0.78
C LEU A 22 1.74 -2.82 -0.36
N VAL A 23 1.77 -2.57 0.95
CA VAL A 23 1.91 -1.24 1.51
C VAL A 23 3.29 -1.16 2.13
N SER A 24 4.20 -0.43 1.49
CA SER A 24 5.62 -0.42 1.83
C SER A 24 6.07 0.95 2.27
N LEU A 25 7.04 0.97 3.17
CA LEU A 25 7.74 2.20 3.54
C LEU A 25 8.94 2.37 2.62
N PHE A 26 8.93 3.45 1.85
CA PHE A 26 10.06 3.84 0.99
C PHE A 26 10.86 4.93 1.69
N GLN A 27 12.17 4.72 1.82
CA GLN A 27 13.08 5.70 2.39
C GLN A 27 14.16 6.02 1.37
N GLN A 28 14.38 7.31 1.16
CA GLN A 28 15.43 7.78 0.27
C GLN A 28 16.32 8.76 1.02
N PHE A 29 17.62 8.49 1.02
CA PHE A 29 18.62 9.38 1.59
C PHE A 29 19.04 10.39 0.55
N CYS A 30 18.86 11.67 0.85
CA CYS A 30 19.29 12.77 -0.02
C CYS A 30 20.59 13.36 0.48
N TRP A 31 21.31 14.02 -0.42
CA TRP A 31 22.50 14.78 -0.08
C TRP A 31 22.16 15.80 1.02
N GLY A 32 23.03 15.87 2.03
CA GLY A 32 22.81 16.78 3.17
C GLY A 32 22.13 16.12 4.37
N GLY A 33 21.97 14.78 4.38
CA GLY A 33 21.44 14.06 5.53
C GLY A 33 19.92 14.07 5.66
N ARG A 34 19.19 14.52 4.64
CA ARG A 34 17.74 14.48 4.64
C ARG A 34 17.25 13.10 4.24
N VAL A 35 16.28 12.59 4.99
CA VAL A 35 15.62 11.34 4.70
C VAL A 35 14.21 11.64 4.21
N ASN A 36 13.91 11.27 2.98
CA ASN A 36 12.55 11.32 2.45
C ASN A 36 11.88 9.97 2.69
N ARG A 37 10.71 10.01 3.31
CA ARG A 37 9.91 8.82 3.58
C ARG A 37 8.58 8.93 2.84
N ALA A 38 8.15 7.82 2.27
CA ALA A 38 6.87 7.75 1.60
C ALA A 38 6.25 6.37 1.80
N VAL A 39 4.94 6.33 1.86
CA VAL A 39 4.20 5.06 1.85
C VAL A 39 3.83 4.77 0.40
N VAL A 40 4.27 3.63 -0.09
CA VAL A 40 4.03 3.21 -1.48
C VAL A 40 3.11 2.01 -1.47
N VAL A 41 2.04 2.08 -2.25
CA VAL A 41 1.09 0.98 -2.43
C VAL A 41 1.33 0.38 -3.82
N SER A 42 1.58 -0.92 -3.88
CA SER A 42 1.91 -1.59 -5.14
C SER A 42 1.26 -2.97 -5.22
N MET A 43 1.40 -3.59 -6.40
CA MET A 43 0.91 -4.95 -6.67
C MET A 43 2.06 -5.88 -7.05
N ALA A 44 3.25 -5.64 -6.52
CA ALA A 44 4.43 -6.43 -6.87
C ALA A 44 4.25 -7.90 -6.49
N ASP A 45 4.69 -8.81 -7.37
CA ASP A 45 4.58 -10.24 -7.13
C ASP A 45 5.75 -10.80 -6.32
N LYS A 46 6.90 -10.12 -6.34
CA LYS A 46 8.09 -10.55 -5.62
C LYS A 46 8.37 -9.61 -4.46
N PHE A 47 8.35 -10.15 -3.25
CA PHE A 47 8.64 -9.40 -2.04
C PHE A 47 9.01 -10.37 -0.94
N ASP A 48 9.66 -9.87 0.10
CA ASP A 48 10.00 -10.68 1.27
C ASP A 48 8.85 -10.62 2.25
N ALA A 49 8.05 -11.69 2.31
CA ALA A 49 6.86 -11.75 3.15
C ALA A 49 7.16 -11.59 4.65
N GLN A 50 8.40 -11.85 5.07
CA GLN A 50 8.81 -11.70 6.47
C GLN A 50 8.85 -10.24 6.91
N LEU A 51 8.99 -9.32 5.96
CA LEU A 51 9.02 -7.88 6.25
C LEU A 51 7.63 -7.26 6.35
N TYR A 52 6.59 -8.05 6.11
CA TYR A 52 5.21 -7.59 6.05
C TYR A 52 4.31 -8.37 6.99
N SER A 53 3.24 -7.72 7.42
CA SER A 53 2.14 -8.37 8.11
C SER A 53 0.98 -8.56 7.13
N LYS A 54 0.44 -9.77 7.06
CA LYS A 54 -0.62 -10.12 6.12
C LYS A 54 -1.99 -9.94 6.77
N TYR A 55 -2.87 -9.25 6.06
CA TYR A 55 -4.27 -9.10 6.42
C TYR A 55 -5.12 -9.52 5.23
N VAL A 56 -6.21 -10.24 5.47
CA VAL A 56 -7.14 -10.63 4.41
C VAL A 56 -8.38 -9.74 4.51
N VAL A 57 -8.66 -8.99 3.46
CA VAL A 57 -9.78 -8.06 3.38
C VAL A 57 -10.53 -8.33 2.09
N ASP A 58 -11.79 -8.77 2.19
CA ASP A 58 -12.67 -9.03 1.06
C ASP A 58 -12.04 -9.98 0.02
N GLY A 59 -11.31 -10.99 0.48
CA GLY A 59 -10.64 -11.94 -0.39
C GLY A 59 -9.33 -11.44 -1.01
N ILE A 60 -8.87 -10.27 -0.59
CA ILE A 60 -7.63 -9.66 -1.07
C ILE A 60 -6.61 -9.70 0.06
N ASP A 61 -5.40 -10.16 -0.24
CA ASP A 61 -4.30 -10.17 0.71
C ASP A 61 -3.64 -8.79 0.77
N VAL A 62 -3.66 -8.18 1.94
CA VAL A 62 -3.02 -6.88 2.17
C VAL A 62 -1.79 -7.10 3.01
N TYR A 63 -0.62 -6.79 2.46
CA TYR A 63 0.66 -6.89 3.13
C TYR A 63 1.13 -5.51 3.54
N ILE A 64 1.26 -5.29 4.83
CA ILE A 64 1.69 -4.00 5.37
C ILE A 64 3.09 -4.14 5.97
N ASP A 65 4.00 -3.28 5.52
CA ASP A 65 5.38 -3.23 6.00
C ASP A 65 5.40 -3.11 7.53
N ASN A 66 6.15 -3.99 8.19
CA ASN A 66 6.23 -4.02 9.66
C ASN A 66 6.84 -2.76 10.26
N ARG A 67 7.50 -1.93 9.46
CA ARG A 67 8.04 -0.66 9.91
C ARG A 67 6.98 0.44 10.02
N LEU A 68 5.81 0.21 9.42
CA LEU A 68 4.70 1.15 9.50
C LEU A 68 3.87 0.84 10.74
N THR A 69 3.70 1.84 11.60
CA THR A 69 2.83 1.72 12.77
C THR A 69 1.51 2.41 12.45
N THR A 70 0.43 1.64 12.54
CA THR A 70 -0.89 2.19 12.28
C THR A 70 -1.82 1.77 13.39
N ASP A 71 -2.29 2.72 14.18
CA ASP A 71 -3.32 2.49 15.19
C ASP A 71 -4.70 2.84 14.66
N ASN A 72 -4.78 3.38 13.46
CA ASN A 72 -5.98 3.93 12.86
C ASN A 72 -6.51 3.04 11.74
N GLU A 73 -7.64 3.44 11.19
CA GLU A 73 -8.20 2.79 10.01
C GLU A 73 -7.36 3.14 8.78
N VAL A 74 -7.10 2.13 7.95
CA VAL A 74 -6.37 2.28 6.70
C VAL A 74 -7.32 1.98 5.55
N GLU A 75 -7.42 2.89 4.60
CA GLU A 75 -8.20 2.69 3.39
C GLU A 75 -7.27 2.57 2.18
N ILE A 76 -7.39 1.48 1.46
CA ILE A 76 -6.72 1.30 0.17
C ILE A 76 -7.62 1.90 -0.90
N CYS A 77 -7.09 2.86 -1.63
CA CYS A 77 -7.84 3.62 -2.63
C CYS A 77 -7.03 3.77 -3.91
N THR A 78 -7.57 4.52 -4.86
CA THR A 78 -6.86 4.84 -6.09
C THR A 78 -6.67 6.34 -6.21
N GLU A 79 -5.58 6.72 -6.84
CA GLU A 79 -5.33 8.10 -7.23
C GLU A 79 -5.15 8.16 -8.73
N LYS A 80 -5.68 9.22 -9.33
CA LYS A 80 -5.50 9.48 -10.73
C LYS A 80 -4.28 10.38 -10.91
N PHE A 81 -3.27 9.87 -11.62
CA PHE A 81 -2.07 10.62 -11.95
C PHE A 81 -1.97 10.68 -13.47
N PHE A 82 -2.14 11.87 -14.04
CA PHE A 82 -2.27 12.07 -15.49
C PHE A 82 -3.43 11.23 -16.04
N PHE A 83 -3.13 10.26 -16.91
CA PHE A 83 -4.13 9.36 -17.50
C PHE A 83 -4.14 7.99 -16.84
N MET A 84 -3.34 7.79 -15.80
CA MET A 84 -3.18 6.49 -15.15
C MET A 84 -3.82 6.51 -13.77
N ARG A 85 -4.43 5.39 -13.41
CA ARG A 85 -4.87 5.14 -12.04
C ARG A 85 -3.84 4.27 -11.35
N GLN A 86 -3.51 4.63 -10.13
CA GLN A 86 -2.60 3.85 -9.29
C GLN A 86 -3.19 3.68 -7.91
N LEU A 87 -2.74 2.61 -7.23
CA LEU A 87 -3.16 2.37 -5.86
C LEU A 87 -2.54 3.39 -4.93
N SER A 88 -3.32 3.76 -3.92
CA SER A 88 -2.87 4.68 -2.88
C SER A 88 -3.47 4.23 -1.54
N GLN A 89 -3.17 4.95 -0.48
CA GLN A 89 -3.70 4.66 0.84
C GLN A 89 -4.04 5.96 1.58
N LYS A 90 -4.96 5.83 2.54
CA LYS A 90 -5.27 6.89 3.49
C LYS A 90 -5.25 6.29 4.89
N GLY A 91 -4.74 7.03 5.85
CA GLY A 91 -4.70 6.62 7.25
C GLY A 91 -3.32 6.28 7.79
N ILE A 92 -2.31 6.12 6.94
CA ILE A 92 -0.93 5.91 7.36
C ILE A 92 -0.15 7.20 7.13
N ASP A 93 0.29 7.81 8.21
CA ASP A 93 1.12 9.00 8.19
C ASP A 93 2.54 8.66 8.68
N ILE A 94 3.51 9.28 8.04
CA ILE A 94 4.92 9.13 8.42
C ILE A 94 5.58 10.50 8.60
#